data_4b0e81817b6ff19b891423549768b23a
#
_entry.id   4b0e81817b6ff19b891423549768b23a
#
_cell.length_a   1.000
_cell.length_b   1.000
_cell.length_c   1.000
_cell.angle_alpha   90.00
_cell.angle_beta   90.00
_cell.angle_gamma   90.00
#
_symmetry.space_group_name_H-M   'P 1'
#
loop_
_entity.id
_entity.type
_entity.pdbx_description
1 polymer ?
#
loop_
_entity_poly.entity_id
_entity_poly.type
_entity_poly.pdbx_seq_one_letter_code
_entity_poly.pdbx_strand_id
1 'polypeptide(L)'
;TKLGDVYKRIIKNLSKGYRQRVGVAQALIGDPDVLILDEPTSGLDPKQIMEMRDLIKRLGKKHTVILSSHILGEVSEICDRIIIINKGKIVASDSTEELMSMAGNSAQLITIKGDPYTAVEKLSQWSVILSVILENDNNDGTYDLKVMGKEGSDIREIIFATMAEEHIPLLMIKPLTSGLEE
;
A
#
# COMPACT_ATOMS: atom_id res chain seq x y z
N THR A 1 11.37 -11.00 20.86
CA THR A 1 10.67 -9.71 21.09
C THR A 1 11.60 -8.55 21.47
N LYS A 2 12.92 -8.80 21.73
CA LYS A 2 13.93 -7.78 22.13
C LYS A 2 13.50 -6.95 23.36
N LEU A 3 13.09 -7.61 24.46
CA LEU A 3 12.68 -6.97 25.72
C LEU A 3 13.77 -7.00 26.80
N GLY A 4 14.97 -7.54 26.51
CA GLY A 4 16.05 -7.74 27.48
C GLY A 4 16.48 -6.48 28.24
N ASP A 5 16.48 -5.31 27.56
CA ASP A 5 16.92 -4.06 28.17
C ASP A 5 15.88 -3.43 29.13
N VAL A 6 14.64 -3.91 29.08
CA VAL A 6 13.51 -3.32 29.83
C VAL A 6 12.78 -4.30 30.72
N TYR A 7 13.24 -5.55 30.87
CA TYR A 7 12.50 -6.61 31.55
C TYR A 7 12.27 -6.33 33.07
N LYS A 8 13.06 -5.46 33.69
CA LYS A 8 12.87 -5.02 35.08
C LYS A 8 11.97 -3.80 35.24
N ARG A 9 11.54 -3.17 34.10
CA ARG A 9 10.70 -1.97 34.17
C ARG A 9 9.24 -2.34 34.29
N ILE A 10 8.50 -1.52 35.01
CA ILE A 10 7.04 -1.65 35.08
C ILE A 10 6.46 -1.34 33.70
N ILE A 11 5.55 -2.19 33.18
CA ILE A 11 4.96 -2.08 31.84
C ILE A 11 4.35 -0.69 31.60
N LYS A 12 3.70 -0.11 32.62
CA LYS A 12 3.10 1.23 32.56
C LYS A 12 4.11 2.32 32.13
N ASN A 13 5.37 2.16 32.47
CA ASN A 13 6.45 3.13 32.22
C ASN A 13 7.22 2.85 30.93
N LEU A 14 6.77 1.88 30.13
CA LEU A 14 7.35 1.56 28.83
C LEU A 14 6.78 2.47 27.73
N SER A 15 7.59 2.76 26.70
CA SER A 15 7.10 3.40 25.48
C SER A 15 6.02 2.54 24.81
N LYS A 16 5.23 3.14 23.92
CA LYS A 16 4.18 2.42 23.18
C LYS A 16 4.76 1.20 22.43
N GLY A 17 5.90 1.36 21.74
CA GLY A 17 6.56 0.27 21.03
C GLY A 17 7.02 -0.87 21.94
N TYR A 18 7.53 -0.57 23.12
CA TYR A 18 7.86 -1.63 24.09
C TYR A 18 6.61 -2.31 24.64
N ARG A 19 5.50 -1.60 24.87
CA ARG A 19 4.23 -2.22 25.28
C ARG A 19 3.67 -3.14 24.19
N GLN A 20 3.73 -2.75 22.90
CA GLN A 20 3.35 -3.63 21.78
C GLN A 20 4.19 -4.91 21.76
N ARG A 21 5.52 -4.80 21.96
CA ARG A 21 6.40 -5.97 22.04
C ARG A 21 6.11 -6.87 23.25
N VAL A 22 5.66 -6.30 24.36
CA VAL A 22 5.19 -7.07 25.53
C VAL A 22 3.92 -7.83 25.17
N GLY A 23 2.95 -7.20 24.48
CA GLY A 23 1.74 -7.87 23.97
C GLY A 23 2.07 -9.06 23.07
N VAL A 24 2.97 -8.86 22.11
CA VAL A 24 3.44 -9.97 21.24
C VAL A 24 4.14 -11.06 22.05
N ALA A 25 4.96 -10.69 23.06
CA ALA A 25 5.60 -11.68 23.92
C ALA A 25 4.59 -12.47 24.76
N GLN A 26 3.53 -11.81 25.21
CA GLN A 26 2.42 -12.46 25.94
C GLN A 26 1.67 -13.44 25.02
N ALA A 27 1.38 -13.06 23.78
CA ALA A 27 0.72 -13.92 22.81
C ALA A 27 1.53 -15.18 22.46
N LEU A 28 2.87 -15.14 22.62
CA LEU A 28 3.78 -16.26 22.39
C LEU A 28 3.88 -17.24 23.57
N ILE A 29 3.27 -16.93 24.72
CA ILE A 29 3.31 -17.84 25.86
C ILE A 29 2.54 -19.13 25.52
N GLY A 30 3.20 -20.25 25.71
CA GLY A 30 2.62 -21.56 25.37
C GLY A 30 2.88 -22.02 23.92
N ASP A 31 3.66 -21.24 23.15
CA ASP A 31 4.05 -21.58 21.76
C ASP A 31 2.84 -21.98 20.86
N PRO A 32 1.85 -21.09 20.71
CA PRO A 32 0.60 -21.41 20.01
C PRO A 32 0.82 -21.53 18.50
N ASP A 33 0.04 -22.40 17.84
CA ASP A 33 0.08 -22.55 16.37
C ASP A 33 -0.39 -21.28 15.64
N VAL A 34 -1.32 -20.52 16.24
CA VAL A 34 -1.94 -19.33 15.66
C VAL A 34 -1.75 -18.13 16.58
N LEU A 35 -1.26 -17.04 16.03
CA LEU A 35 -1.13 -15.74 16.69
C LEU A 35 -2.11 -14.74 16.06
N ILE A 36 -2.89 -14.05 16.90
CA ILE A 36 -3.78 -12.97 16.45
C ILE A 36 -3.25 -11.66 17.02
N LEU A 37 -2.92 -10.71 16.15
CA LEU A 37 -2.34 -9.41 16.50
C LEU A 37 -3.26 -8.30 15.99
N ASP A 38 -3.83 -7.53 16.90
CA ASP A 38 -4.69 -6.41 16.56
C ASP A 38 -3.88 -5.12 16.50
N GLU A 39 -3.86 -4.48 15.31
CA GLU A 39 -3.16 -3.21 15.03
C GLU A 39 -1.71 -3.16 15.61
N PRO A 40 -0.83 -4.14 15.33
CA PRO A 40 0.45 -4.28 16.02
C PRO A 40 1.44 -3.13 15.77
N THR A 41 1.23 -2.34 14.72
CA THR A 41 2.08 -1.20 14.31
C THR A 41 1.48 0.16 14.67
N SER A 42 0.24 0.19 15.12
CA SER A 42 -0.51 1.43 15.36
C SER A 42 0.20 2.39 16.33
N GLY A 43 0.47 3.62 15.86
CA GLY A 43 1.07 4.71 16.63
C GLY A 43 2.53 4.45 17.06
N LEU A 44 3.24 3.65 16.30
CA LEU A 44 4.70 3.50 16.38
C LEU A 44 5.38 4.50 15.45
N ASP A 45 6.62 4.85 15.77
CA ASP A 45 7.46 5.60 14.82
C ASP A 45 7.97 4.71 13.66
N PRO A 46 8.43 5.29 12.53
CA PRO A 46 8.84 4.52 11.36
C PRO A 46 9.87 3.43 11.64
N LYS A 47 10.83 3.70 12.52
CA LYS A 47 11.85 2.72 12.91
C LYS A 47 11.24 1.55 13.69
N GLN A 48 10.34 1.84 14.61
CA GLN A 48 9.64 0.82 15.40
C GLN A 48 8.69 -0.02 14.53
N ILE A 49 8.05 0.60 13.53
CA ILE A 49 7.23 -0.11 12.53
C ILE A 49 8.09 -1.15 11.80
N MET A 50 9.25 -0.76 11.25
CA MET A 50 10.16 -1.68 10.58
C MET A 50 10.59 -2.84 11.48
N GLU A 51 10.96 -2.56 12.73
CA GLU A 51 11.37 -3.58 13.69
C GLU A 51 10.21 -4.53 14.07
N MET A 52 8.97 -4.03 14.13
CA MET A 52 7.78 -4.85 14.39
C MET A 52 7.45 -5.74 13.20
N ARG A 53 7.52 -5.20 11.97
CA ARG A 53 7.36 -5.98 10.73
C ARG A 53 8.35 -7.14 10.65
N ASP A 54 9.63 -6.87 10.92
CA ASP A 54 10.67 -7.91 10.97
C ASP A 54 10.38 -8.98 12.04
N LEU A 55 9.83 -8.58 13.18
CA LEU A 55 9.43 -9.51 14.22
C LEU A 55 8.28 -10.40 13.73
N ILE A 56 7.23 -9.82 13.16
CA ILE A 56 6.06 -10.55 12.64
C ILE A 56 6.48 -11.52 11.53
N LYS A 57 7.29 -11.09 10.57
CA LYS A 57 7.83 -11.97 9.51
C LYS A 57 8.60 -13.17 10.06
N ARG A 58 9.40 -12.96 11.12
CA ARG A 58 10.09 -14.08 11.79
C ARG A 58 9.13 -15.04 12.48
N LEU A 59 8.07 -14.52 13.10
CA LEU A 59 7.03 -15.33 13.74
C LEU A 59 6.24 -16.16 12.72
N GLY A 60 5.92 -15.56 11.57
CA GLY A 60 5.23 -16.25 10.47
C GLY A 60 5.96 -17.48 9.90
N LYS A 61 7.27 -17.62 10.17
CA LYS A 61 8.01 -18.83 9.80
C LYS A 61 7.69 -20.07 10.65
N LYS A 62 7.08 -19.86 11.83
CA LYS A 62 6.79 -20.93 12.80
C LYS A 62 5.32 -21.00 13.20
N HIS A 63 4.61 -19.91 13.08
CA HIS A 63 3.23 -19.75 13.51
C HIS A 63 2.39 -19.24 12.35
N THR A 64 1.12 -19.57 12.32
CA THR A 64 0.14 -18.82 11.49
C THR A 64 -0.13 -17.50 12.18
N VAL A 65 0.19 -16.37 11.52
CA VAL A 65 -0.05 -15.05 12.08
C VAL A 65 -1.22 -14.40 11.36
N ILE A 66 -2.23 -14.00 12.11
CA ILE A 66 -3.35 -13.19 11.65
C ILE A 66 -3.17 -11.81 12.27
N LEU A 67 -3.13 -10.77 11.44
CA LEU A 67 -3.05 -9.40 11.95
C LEU A 67 -4.11 -8.51 11.35
N SER A 68 -4.61 -7.53 12.12
CA SER A 68 -5.42 -6.44 11.61
C SER A 68 -4.55 -5.22 11.33
N SER A 69 -4.90 -4.46 10.31
CA SER A 69 -4.38 -3.11 10.06
C SER A 69 -5.34 -2.36 9.15
N HIS A 70 -5.33 -1.04 9.26
CA HIS A 70 -6.05 -0.14 8.35
C HIS A 70 -5.11 0.46 7.29
N ILE A 71 -3.82 0.11 7.30
CA ILE A 71 -2.81 0.61 6.36
C ILE A 71 -2.40 -0.51 5.39
N LEU A 72 -2.94 -0.48 4.17
CA LEU A 72 -2.70 -1.52 3.16
C LEU A 72 -1.21 -1.68 2.84
N GLY A 73 -0.47 -0.57 2.70
CA GLY A 73 0.96 -0.60 2.44
C GLY A 73 1.78 -1.33 3.52
N GLU A 74 1.32 -1.34 4.77
CA GLU A 74 1.97 -2.11 5.84
C GLU A 74 1.66 -3.60 5.72
N VAL A 75 0.40 -3.93 5.42
CA VAL A 75 -0.06 -5.31 5.30
C VAL A 75 0.58 -5.99 4.10
N SER A 76 0.67 -5.30 2.97
CA SER A 76 1.26 -5.82 1.73
C SER A 76 2.74 -6.17 1.85
N GLU A 77 3.47 -5.54 2.76
CA GLU A 77 4.87 -5.86 3.01
C GLU A 77 5.08 -7.05 3.97
N ILE A 78 4.06 -7.43 4.74
CA ILE A 78 4.19 -8.44 5.82
C ILE A 78 3.46 -9.72 5.47
N CYS A 79 2.28 -9.63 4.85
CA CYS A 79 1.34 -10.72 4.67
C CYS A 79 1.46 -11.36 3.29
N ASP A 80 1.33 -12.68 3.23
CA ASP A 80 1.24 -13.44 1.98
C ASP A 80 -0.19 -13.38 1.40
N ARG A 81 -1.18 -13.18 2.28
CA ARG A 81 -2.61 -13.14 1.93
C ARG A 81 -3.33 -12.03 2.70
N ILE A 82 -4.24 -11.34 2.02
CA ILE A 82 -5.04 -10.25 2.57
C ILE A 82 -6.52 -10.60 2.47
N ILE A 83 -7.28 -10.29 3.52
CA ILE A 83 -8.73 -10.37 3.55
C ILE A 83 -9.26 -8.96 3.80
N ILE A 84 -10.07 -8.45 2.86
CA ILE A 84 -10.69 -7.13 2.99
C ILE A 84 -12.12 -7.31 3.49
N ILE A 85 -12.44 -6.61 4.57
CA ILE A 85 -13.76 -6.66 5.20
C ILE A 85 -14.39 -5.26 5.12
N ASN A 86 -15.60 -5.19 4.56
CA ASN A 86 -16.41 -3.98 4.54
C ASN A 86 -17.81 -4.27 5.06
N LYS A 87 -18.29 -3.48 6.02
CA LYS A 87 -19.62 -3.63 6.67
C LYS A 87 -19.90 -5.06 7.13
N GLY A 88 -18.89 -5.70 7.72
CA GLY A 88 -19.00 -7.07 8.25
C GLY A 88 -19.03 -8.19 7.20
N LYS A 89 -18.77 -7.89 5.94
CA LYS A 89 -18.69 -8.87 4.85
C LYS A 89 -17.28 -8.91 4.25
N ILE A 90 -16.81 -10.09 3.91
CA ILE A 90 -15.58 -10.25 3.12
C ILE A 90 -15.88 -9.78 1.69
N VAL A 91 -15.16 -8.75 1.23
CA VAL A 91 -15.29 -8.18 -0.11
C VAL A 91 -14.18 -8.63 -1.05
N ALA A 92 -13.02 -9.00 -0.50
CA ALA A 92 -11.92 -9.61 -1.25
C ALA A 92 -11.09 -10.51 -0.34
N SER A 93 -10.52 -11.57 -0.89
CA SER A 93 -9.61 -12.48 -0.19
C SER A 93 -8.67 -13.12 -1.19
N ASP A 94 -7.45 -12.59 -1.29
CA ASP A 94 -6.49 -13.04 -2.28
C ASP A 94 -5.05 -12.87 -1.81
N SER A 95 -4.09 -13.32 -2.63
CA SER A 95 -2.68 -13.02 -2.40
C SER A 95 -2.44 -11.51 -2.47
N THR A 96 -1.41 -11.05 -1.78
CA THR A 96 -1.01 -9.63 -1.82
C THR A 96 -0.73 -9.19 -3.25
N GLU A 97 -0.07 -10.04 -4.06
CA GLU A 97 0.29 -9.76 -5.44
C GLU A 97 -0.95 -9.59 -6.33
N GLU A 98 -1.95 -10.46 -6.19
CA GLU A 98 -3.20 -10.38 -6.96
C GLU A 98 -4.03 -9.16 -6.59
N LEU A 99 -4.21 -8.87 -5.30
CA LEU A 99 -4.91 -7.66 -4.85
C LEU A 99 -4.19 -6.37 -5.28
N MET A 100 -2.87 -6.34 -5.21
CA MET A 100 -2.08 -5.21 -5.68
C MET A 100 -2.14 -5.07 -7.20
N SER A 101 -2.21 -6.17 -7.95
CA SER A 101 -2.39 -6.11 -9.41
C SER A 101 -3.78 -5.59 -9.80
N MET A 102 -4.82 -5.98 -9.06
CA MET A 102 -6.19 -5.46 -9.26
C MET A 102 -6.29 -3.96 -8.93
N ALA A 103 -5.62 -3.52 -7.85
CA ALA A 103 -5.65 -2.12 -7.42
C ALA A 103 -4.67 -1.22 -8.21
N GLY A 104 -3.54 -1.76 -8.67
CA GLY A 104 -2.39 -0.98 -9.13
C GLY A 104 -2.31 -0.70 -10.63
N ASN A 105 -3.03 -1.45 -11.48
CA ASN A 105 -2.88 -1.32 -12.92
C ASN A 105 -3.91 -0.41 -13.59
N SER A 106 -5.00 -0.10 -12.92
CA SER A 106 -6.10 0.69 -13.49
C SER A 106 -5.97 2.20 -13.31
N ALA A 107 -5.12 2.68 -12.39
CA ALA A 107 -4.92 4.11 -12.19
C ALA A 107 -3.43 4.48 -12.17
N GLN A 108 -3.05 5.50 -12.93
CA GLN A 108 -1.68 6.00 -13.00
C GLN A 108 -1.65 7.51 -12.74
N LEU A 109 -0.68 7.95 -11.95
CA LEU A 109 -0.26 9.35 -11.90
C LEU A 109 0.90 9.51 -12.88
N ILE A 110 0.75 10.43 -13.82
CA ILE A 110 1.82 10.76 -14.76
C ILE A 110 2.20 12.22 -14.62
N THR A 111 3.50 12.52 -14.75
CA THR A 111 3.99 13.89 -14.90
C THR A 111 4.48 14.07 -16.32
N ILE A 112 3.93 15.04 -17.01
CA ILE A 112 4.30 15.40 -18.39
C ILE A 112 4.87 16.80 -18.46
N LYS A 113 5.61 17.12 -19.53
CA LYS A 113 6.07 18.46 -19.84
C LYS A 113 5.45 18.93 -21.15
N GLY A 114 4.81 20.11 -21.15
CA GLY A 114 4.19 20.68 -22.35
C GLY A 114 2.70 20.89 -22.18
N ASP A 115 1.91 20.69 -23.26
CA ASP A 115 0.46 20.94 -23.22
C ASP A 115 -0.34 19.80 -22.57
N PRO A 116 -0.92 19.99 -21.38
CA PRO A 116 -1.70 18.97 -20.71
C PRO A 116 -3.04 18.69 -21.39
N TYR A 117 -3.61 19.64 -22.13
CA TYR A 117 -4.91 19.49 -22.76
C TYR A 117 -4.84 18.54 -23.95
N THR A 118 -3.79 18.61 -24.75
CA THR A 118 -3.52 17.63 -25.82
C THR A 118 -3.35 16.23 -25.21
N ALA A 119 -2.61 16.09 -24.13
CA ALA A 119 -2.46 14.79 -23.46
C ALA A 119 -3.79 14.22 -22.97
N VAL A 120 -4.63 15.04 -22.35
CA VAL A 120 -5.97 14.65 -21.87
C VAL A 120 -6.85 14.21 -23.06
N GLU A 121 -6.90 15.00 -24.14
CA GLU A 121 -7.71 14.69 -25.32
C GLU A 121 -7.30 13.35 -25.94
N LYS A 122 -6.01 13.15 -26.18
CA LYS A 122 -5.49 11.96 -26.86
C LYS A 122 -5.63 10.69 -26.02
N LEU A 123 -5.31 10.76 -24.74
CA LEU A 123 -5.51 9.62 -23.84
C LEU A 123 -6.98 9.26 -23.70
N SER A 124 -7.88 10.24 -23.67
CA SER A 124 -9.33 10.00 -23.54
C SER A 124 -9.96 9.31 -24.76
N GLN A 125 -9.28 9.25 -25.90
CA GLN A 125 -9.76 8.54 -27.09
C GLN A 125 -9.68 7.01 -26.97
N TRP A 126 -8.86 6.50 -26.04
CA TRP A 126 -8.70 5.08 -25.87
C TRP A 126 -9.84 4.48 -25.06
N SER A 127 -10.52 3.49 -25.61
CA SER A 127 -11.70 2.85 -25.00
C SER A 127 -11.39 2.15 -23.66
N VAL A 128 -10.13 1.87 -23.36
CA VAL A 128 -9.67 1.27 -22.13
C VAL A 128 -9.42 2.32 -21.03
N ILE A 129 -9.33 3.59 -21.37
CA ILE A 129 -9.17 4.70 -20.42
C ILE A 129 -10.56 5.23 -20.06
N LEU A 130 -10.85 5.26 -18.76
CA LEU A 130 -12.14 5.72 -18.21
C LEU A 130 -12.14 7.23 -17.96
N SER A 131 -11.04 7.77 -17.47
CA SER A 131 -10.91 9.20 -17.22
C SER A 131 -9.45 9.65 -17.22
N VAL A 132 -9.24 10.91 -17.60
CA VAL A 132 -7.96 11.63 -17.48
C VAL A 132 -8.26 12.95 -16.82
N ILE A 133 -7.62 13.22 -15.69
CA ILE A 133 -7.87 14.43 -14.87
C ILE A 133 -6.54 15.15 -14.67
N LEU A 134 -6.51 16.44 -14.96
CA LEU A 134 -5.40 17.31 -14.58
C LEU A 134 -5.47 17.54 -13.06
N GLU A 135 -4.51 16.99 -12.31
CA GLU A 135 -4.48 17.14 -10.85
C GLU A 135 -3.71 18.36 -10.40
N ASN A 136 -2.57 18.64 -11.06
CA ASN A 136 -1.71 19.75 -10.62
C ASN A 136 -1.01 20.42 -11.81
N ASP A 137 -0.85 21.75 -11.71
CA ASP A 137 0.07 22.55 -12.50
C ASP A 137 1.26 22.91 -11.59
N ASN A 138 2.44 22.40 -11.92
CA ASN A 138 3.63 22.58 -11.09
C ASN A 138 4.29 23.98 -11.29
N ASN A 139 3.72 24.83 -12.15
CA ASN A 139 4.20 26.17 -12.46
C ASN A 139 5.63 26.24 -13.06
N ASP A 140 6.15 25.12 -13.56
CA ASP A 140 7.46 25.00 -14.22
C ASP A 140 7.36 24.43 -15.64
N GLY A 141 6.13 24.40 -16.19
CA GLY A 141 5.80 23.81 -17.48
C GLY A 141 5.63 22.28 -17.42
N THR A 142 5.53 21.72 -16.20
CA THR A 142 5.15 20.34 -15.98
C THR A 142 3.78 20.21 -15.34
N TYR A 143 3.08 19.12 -15.61
CA TYR A 143 1.70 18.89 -15.20
C TYR A 143 1.52 17.46 -14.71
N ASP A 144 0.77 17.29 -13.62
CA ASP A 144 0.41 15.98 -13.11
C ASP A 144 -1.00 15.60 -13.56
N LEU A 145 -1.10 14.45 -14.23
CA LEU A 145 -2.36 13.92 -14.71
C LEU A 145 -2.66 12.59 -14.02
N LYS A 146 -3.88 12.43 -13.55
CA LYS A 146 -4.42 11.16 -13.09
C LYS A 146 -5.14 10.47 -14.24
N VAL A 147 -4.65 9.31 -14.62
CA VAL A 147 -5.23 8.48 -15.70
C VAL A 147 -5.83 7.24 -15.09
N MET A 148 -7.12 7.02 -15.31
CA MET A 148 -7.84 5.84 -14.82
C MET A 148 -8.20 4.93 -16.00
N GLY A 149 -7.79 3.67 -15.93
CA GLY A 149 -8.17 2.62 -16.87
C GLY A 149 -9.31 1.75 -16.36
N LYS A 150 -9.81 0.88 -17.24
CA LYS A 150 -10.75 -0.17 -16.85
C LYS A 150 -10.08 -1.15 -15.89
N GLU A 151 -10.87 -1.73 -14.99
CA GLU A 151 -10.41 -2.72 -14.04
C GLU A 151 -9.66 -3.87 -14.73
N GLY A 152 -8.50 -4.24 -14.17
CA GLY A 152 -7.65 -5.29 -14.70
C GLY A 152 -6.86 -4.93 -15.97
N SER A 153 -6.92 -3.67 -16.47
CA SER A 153 -6.15 -3.23 -17.63
C SER A 153 -4.84 -2.55 -17.23
N ASP A 154 -3.74 -2.94 -17.87
CA ASP A 154 -2.47 -2.21 -17.80
C ASP A 154 -2.46 -1.11 -18.87
N ILE A 155 -2.59 0.13 -18.43
CA ILE A 155 -2.65 1.30 -19.32
C ILE A 155 -1.28 1.96 -19.54
N ARG A 156 -0.21 1.45 -18.94
CA ARG A 156 1.11 2.09 -18.99
C ARG A 156 1.70 2.14 -20.39
N GLU A 157 1.58 1.06 -21.16
CA GLU A 157 2.04 1.04 -22.55
C GLU A 157 1.29 2.04 -23.43
N ILE A 158 -0.02 2.15 -23.23
CA ILE A 158 -0.88 3.08 -23.96
C ILE A 158 -0.49 4.52 -23.63
N ILE A 159 -0.28 4.84 -22.36
CA ILE A 159 0.17 6.16 -21.92
C ILE A 159 1.51 6.48 -22.58
N PHE A 160 2.49 5.57 -22.49
CA PHE A 160 3.80 5.79 -23.08
C PHE A 160 3.75 5.99 -24.58
N ALA A 161 3.05 5.12 -25.30
CA ALA A 161 2.91 5.20 -26.76
C ALA A 161 2.24 6.51 -27.20
N THR A 162 1.12 6.89 -26.55
CA THR A 162 0.41 8.13 -26.84
C THR A 162 1.27 9.37 -26.61
N MET A 163 1.99 9.42 -25.48
CA MET A 163 2.87 10.54 -25.19
C MET A 163 4.04 10.63 -26.17
N ALA A 164 4.60 9.49 -26.60
CA ALA A 164 5.66 9.45 -27.61
C ALA A 164 5.17 9.90 -28.98
N GLU A 165 3.99 9.47 -29.41
CA GLU A 165 3.37 9.86 -30.69
C GLU A 165 3.09 11.37 -30.77
N GLU A 166 2.59 11.94 -29.68
CA GLU A 166 2.28 13.37 -29.59
C GLU A 166 3.52 14.22 -29.22
N HIS A 167 4.70 13.62 -29.12
CA HIS A 167 5.96 14.29 -28.76
C HIS A 167 5.89 15.03 -27.40
N ILE A 168 5.09 14.52 -26.47
CA ILE A 168 4.94 15.05 -25.12
C ILE A 168 5.90 14.29 -24.20
N PRO A 169 6.91 14.94 -23.62
CA PRO A 169 7.82 14.28 -22.69
C PRO A 169 7.09 13.75 -21.44
N LEU A 170 7.13 12.42 -21.25
CA LEU A 170 6.66 11.76 -20.04
C LEU A 170 7.82 11.70 -19.04
N LEU A 171 7.72 12.45 -17.95
CA LEU A 171 8.77 12.58 -16.95
C LEU A 171 8.63 11.55 -15.83
N MET A 172 7.40 11.16 -15.49
CA MET A 172 7.09 10.19 -14.45
C MET A 172 5.84 9.40 -14.82
N ILE A 173 5.83 8.12 -14.47
CA ILE A 173 4.65 7.29 -14.40
C ILE A 173 4.69 6.49 -13.11
N LYS A 174 3.66 6.63 -12.29
CA LYS A 174 3.56 6.00 -10.99
C LYS A 174 2.17 5.39 -10.82
N PRO A 175 2.06 4.12 -10.41
CA PRO A 175 0.77 3.57 -10.04
C PRO A 175 0.13 4.42 -8.93
N LEU A 176 -1.09 4.88 -9.15
CA LEU A 176 -1.94 5.32 -8.07
C LEU A 176 -2.55 4.05 -7.48
N THR A 177 -1.94 3.57 -6.41
CA THR A 177 -2.66 2.72 -5.48
C THR A 177 -3.79 3.60 -4.95
N SER A 178 -4.96 3.54 -5.61
CA SER A 178 -6.18 4.05 -4.99
C SER A 178 -6.27 3.32 -3.66
N GLY A 179 -6.14 4.09 -2.58
CA GLY A 179 -6.22 3.51 -1.27
C GLY A 179 -7.50 2.71 -1.19
N LEU A 180 -7.40 1.43 -0.89
CA LEU A 180 -8.51 0.64 -0.39
C LEU A 180 -8.95 1.20 0.99
N GLU A 181 -8.63 2.47 1.24
CA GLU A 181 -8.85 3.23 2.47
C GLU A 181 -10.10 4.13 2.41
N GLU A 182 -10.85 4.14 1.28
CA GLU A 182 -12.13 4.84 1.19
C GLU A 182 -13.34 3.93 1.35
#